data_80aadd07bd7a276b43246af752d6197a
#
_entry.id   80aadd07bd7a276b43246af752d6197a
#
_cell.length_a   1.000
_cell.length_b   1.000
_cell.length_c   1.000
_cell.angle_alpha   90.00
_cell.angle_beta   90.00
_cell.angle_gamma   90.00
#
_symmetry.space_group_name_H-M   'P 1'
#
loop_
_entity.id
_entity.type
_entity.pdbx_description
1 polymer ?
#
loop_
_entity_poly.entity_id
_entity_poly.type
_entity_poly.pdbx_seq_one_letter_code
_entity_poly.pdbx_strand_id
1 'polypeptide(L)'
;MTHYTTLLFDLDGTISESAPGILRSVRYGLDAVGIHETDEKKLRTFIGPPLNTQMKKLYGMKDDDIVTAITKFRELYEEKGALFDCSPYAGIGELLSLAKAAGYVLAVSSSKPEPFVKRIIENFGFTSYFDVICGSDPNDELNQNATMSQKARIIAKTLSLLREKGHDTARLAKEAVMIGDTGYDVDGAHDNHLPCIAVSFGYGSREELAAHGADAIADTVGKLRELLGLETGHE
;
A
#
# COMPACT_ATOMS: atom_id res chain seq x y z
N MET A 1 22.70 -11.52 8.09
CA MET A 1 21.45 -10.77 7.91
C MET A 1 21.64 -9.79 6.77
N THR A 2 20.72 -9.72 5.84
CA THR A 2 20.77 -8.72 4.76
C THR A 2 20.61 -7.34 5.39
N HIS A 3 21.53 -6.42 5.12
CA HIS A 3 21.48 -5.07 5.68
C HIS A 3 20.73 -4.17 4.70
N TYR A 4 19.52 -3.79 5.05
CA TYR A 4 18.74 -2.82 4.29
C TYR A 4 19.09 -1.38 4.74
N THR A 5 19.04 -0.44 3.83
CA THR A 5 19.21 1.00 4.10
C THR A 5 18.07 1.84 3.51
N THR A 6 17.23 1.24 2.67
CA THR A 6 16.08 1.89 2.03
C THR A 6 14.83 1.04 2.20
N LEU A 7 13.80 1.62 2.78
CA LEU A 7 12.53 0.96 3.09
C LEU A 7 11.41 1.57 2.25
N LEU A 8 10.81 0.77 1.38
CA LEU A 8 9.62 1.15 0.61
C LEU A 8 8.40 0.54 1.27
N PHE A 9 7.48 1.36 1.74
CA PHE A 9 6.26 0.90 2.41
C PHE A 9 5.05 1.01 1.48
N ASP A 10 4.21 -0.01 1.44
CA ASP A 10 2.83 0.18 1.02
C ASP A 10 2.07 0.99 2.08
N LEU A 11 0.87 1.47 1.74
CA LEU A 11 0.04 2.26 2.64
C LEU A 11 -1.07 1.42 3.27
N ASP A 12 -2.04 0.97 2.45
CA ASP A 12 -3.26 0.32 2.92
C ASP A 12 -2.96 -1.12 3.36
N GLY A 13 -3.14 -1.45 4.63
CA GLY A 13 -2.78 -2.74 5.21
C GLY A 13 -1.35 -2.83 5.74
N THR A 14 -0.51 -1.82 5.51
CA THR A 14 0.89 -1.81 5.95
C THR A 14 1.16 -0.67 6.92
N ILE A 15 1.00 0.57 6.51
CA ILE A 15 1.08 1.76 7.39
C ILE A 15 -0.29 2.02 8.02
N SER A 16 -1.37 1.88 7.23
CA SER A 16 -2.72 2.32 7.55
C SER A 16 -3.70 1.16 7.58
N GLU A 17 -4.47 1.04 8.66
CA GLU A 17 -5.72 0.29 8.70
C GLU A 17 -6.79 1.15 8.03
N SER A 18 -7.03 0.92 6.74
CA SER A 18 -7.87 1.76 5.88
C SER A 18 -9.23 1.14 5.58
N ALA A 19 -9.49 -0.10 6.03
CA ALA A 19 -10.72 -0.81 5.74
C ALA A 19 -11.99 -0.03 6.10
N PRO A 20 -12.10 0.67 7.26
CA PRO A 20 -13.34 1.35 7.62
C PRO A 20 -13.81 2.34 6.54
N GLY A 21 -12.94 3.22 6.09
CA GLY A 21 -13.27 4.22 5.07
C GLY A 21 -13.53 3.62 3.70
N ILE A 22 -12.71 2.67 3.28
CA ILE A 22 -12.84 2.00 1.97
C ILE A 22 -14.14 1.19 1.92
N LEU A 23 -14.38 0.31 2.90
CA LEU A 23 -15.56 -0.56 2.90
C LEU A 23 -16.86 0.24 2.96
N ARG A 24 -16.90 1.32 3.77
CA ARG A 24 -18.04 2.23 3.83
C ARG A 24 -18.31 2.88 2.47
N SER A 25 -17.27 3.31 1.78
CA SER A 25 -17.40 3.96 0.48
C SER A 25 -17.73 2.98 -0.64
N VAL A 26 -17.23 1.73 -0.58
CA VAL A 26 -17.63 0.66 -1.52
C VAL A 26 -19.11 0.35 -1.37
N ARG A 27 -19.60 0.16 -0.13
CA ARG A 27 -21.03 -0.07 0.12
C ARG A 27 -21.88 1.06 -0.44
N TYR A 28 -21.51 2.32 -0.16
CA TYR A 28 -22.22 3.49 -0.66
C TYR A 28 -22.28 3.53 -2.19
N GLY A 29 -21.20 3.17 -2.88
CA GLY A 29 -21.16 3.06 -4.32
C GLY A 29 -22.03 1.93 -4.87
N LEU A 30 -21.98 0.74 -4.27
CA LEU A 30 -22.78 -0.43 -4.65
C LEU A 30 -24.27 -0.21 -4.42
N ASP A 31 -24.65 0.40 -3.29
CA ASP A 31 -26.05 0.74 -2.97
C ASP A 31 -26.67 1.67 -4.02
N ALA A 32 -25.90 2.59 -4.58
CA ALA A 32 -26.38 3.53 -5.60
C ALA A 32 -26.78 2.84 -6.93
N VAL A 33 -26.33 1.63 -7.16
CA VAL A 33 -26.68 0.80 -8.32
C VAL A 33 -27.53 -0.42 -7.93
N GLY A 34 -28.11 -0.40 -6.71
CA GLY A 34 -29.03 -1.42 -6.23
C GLY A 34 -28.37 -2.73 -5.75
N ILE A 35 -27.05 -2.74 -5.49
CA ILE A 35 -26.32 -3.88 -4.94
C ILE A 35 -26.10 -3.67 -3.45
N HIS A 36 -26.84 -4.40 -2.60
CA HIS A 36 -26.72 -4.34 -1.14
C HIS A 36 -25.79 -5.44 -0.63
N GLU A 37 -24.48 -5.15 -0.56
CA GLU A 37 -23.48 -6.12 -0.09
C GLU A 37 -23.28 -6.04 1.43
N THR A 38 -23.44 -7.18 2.10
CA THR A 38 -23.29 -7.31 3.55
C THR A 38 -22.11 -8.20 3.95
N ASP A 39 -21.55 -8.97 3.01
CA ASP A 39 -20.40 -9.84 3.28
C ASP A 39 -19.12 -9.00 3.37
N GLU A 40 -18.64 -8.82 4.60
CA GLU A 40 -17.40 -8.09 4.84
C GLU A 40 -16.16 -8.73 4.21
N LYS A 41 -16.10 -10.06 4.12
CA LYS A 41 -14.97 -10.75 3.49
C LYS A 41 -14.90 -10.40 2.01
N LYS A 42 -16.06 -10.38 1.35
CA LYS A 42 -16.16 -9.99 -0.05
C LYS A 42 -15.83 -8.52 -0.25
N LEU A 43 -16.29 -7.63 0.63
CA LEU A 43 -15.95 -6.21 0.58
C LEU A 43 -14.46 -5.95 0.82
N ARG A 44 -13.80 -6.68 1.71
CA ARG A 44 -12.35 -6.54 1.95
C ARG A 44 -11.51 -6.81 0.71
N THR A 45 -11.99 -7.61 -0.25
CA THR A 45 -11.28 -7.85 -1.52
C THR A 45 -11.20 -6.61 -2.43
N PHE A 46 -11.89 -5.51 -2.09
CA PHE A 46 -11.75 -4.23 -2.77
C PHE A 46 -10.53 -3.42 -2.33
N ILE A 47 -9.86 -3.83 -1.24
CA ILE A 47 -8.67 -3.12 -0.75
C ILE A 47 -7.45 -3.63 -1.53
N GLY A 48 -6.76 -2.73 -2.21
CA GLY A 48 -5.60 -3.02 -3.05
C GLY A 48 -5.90 -3.06 -4.56
N PRO A 49 -6.77 -3.95 -5.05
CA PRO A 49 -7.09 -4.02 -6.47
C PRO A 49 -7.90 -2.79 -6.98
N PRO A 50 -7.85 -2.48 -8.30
CA PRO A 50 -8.70 -1.45 -8.90
C PRO A 50 -10.20 -1.75 -8.73
N LEU A 51 -10.98 -0.74 -8.32
CA LEU A 51 -12.41 -0.86 -8.02
C LEU A 51 -13.22 -1.41 -9.20
N ASN A 52 -12.98 -0.89 -10.42
CA ASN A 52 -13.65 -1.31 -11.63
C ASN A 52 -13.46 -2.81 -11.91
N THR A 53 -12.24 -3.31 -11.74
CA THR A 53 -11.89 -4.72 -11.92
C THR A 53 -12.63 -5.59 -10.91
N GLN A 54 -12.68 -5.19 -9.65
CA GLN A 54 -13.37 -5.94 -8.60
C GLN A 54 -14.89 -5.91 -8.78
N MET A 55 -15.49 -4.78 -9.13
CA MET A 55 -16.91 -4.66 -9.41
C MET A 55 -17.33 -5.57 -10.57
N LYS A 56 -16.54 -5.59 -11.64
CA LYS A 56 -16.77 -6.46 -12.80
C LYS A 56 -16.65 -7.94 -12.42
N LYS A 57 -15.59 -8.30 -11.69
CA LYS A 57 -15.29 -9.68 -11.26
C LYS A 57 -16.33 -10.25 -10.31
N LEU A 58 -16.75 -9.48 -9.31
CA LEU A 58 -17.58 -9.96 -8.20
C LEU A 58 -19.09 -9.90 -8.49
N TYR A 59 -19.52 -8.93 -9.31
CA TYR A 59 -20.95 -8.66 -9.55
C TYR A 59 -21.34 -8.69 -11.03
N GLY A 60 -20.38 -8.86 -11.96
CA GLY A 60 -20.70 -8.84 -13.39
C GLY A 60 -21.26 -7.49 -13.87
N MET A 61 -20.92 -6.39 -13.19
CA MET A 61 -21.49 -5.07 -13.46
C MET A 61 -21.17 -4.59 -14.87
N LYS A 62 -22.11 -3.86 -15.45
CA LYS A 62 -21.91 -3.15 -16.73
C LYS A 62 -21.08 -1.88 -16.50
N ASP A 63 -20.44 -1.40 -17.55
CA ASP A 63 -19.53 -0.25 -17.46
C ASP A 63 -20.23 1.03 -16.93
N ASP A 64 -21.50 1.29 -17.33
CA ASP A 64 -22.28 2.44 -16.83
C ASP A 64 -22.57 2.36 -15.32
N ASP A 65 -22.91 1.16 -14.82
CA ASP A 65 -23.14 0.93 -13.39
C ASP A 65 -21.84 1.06 -12.60
N ILE A 66 -20.72 0.59 -13.16
CA ILE A 66 -19.38 0.74 -12.56
C ILE A 66 -19.01 2.22 -12.44
N VAL A 67 -19.22 3.01 -13.50
CA VAL A 67 -18.98 4.46 -13.47
C VAL A 67 -19.82 5.14 -12.38
N THR A 68 -21.10 4.79 -12.29
CA THR A 68 -22.00 5.32 -11.26
C THR A 68 -21.52 4.94 -9.85
N ALA A 69 -21.21 3.67 -9.62
CA ALA A 69 -20.76 3.18 -8.32
C ALA A 69 -19.43 3.83 -7.90
N ILE A 70 -18.46 3.95 -8.82
CA ILE A 70 -17.17 4.61 -8.55
C ILE A 70 -17.36 6.10 -8.27
N THR A 71 -18.26 6.78 -8.99
CA THR A 71 -18.58 8.19 -8.74
C THR A 71 -19.11 8.37 -7.32
N LYS A 72 -20.04 7.50 -6.89
CA LYS A 72 -20.57 7.53 -5.52
C LYS A 72 -19.55 7.11 -4.46
N PHE A 73 -18.71 6.11 -4.75
CA PHE A 73 -17.57 5.80 -3.90
C PHE A 73 -16.71 7.05 -3.65
N ARG A 74 -16.32 7.76 -4.72
CA ARG A 74 -15.48 8.97 -4.62
C ARG A 74 -16.18 10.09 -3.86
N GLU A 75 -17.47 10.31 -4.07
CA GLU A 75 -18.26 11.30 -3.32
C GLU A 75 -18.13 11.07 -1.81
N LEU A 76 -18.29 9.83 -1.33
CA LEU A 76 -18.16 9.55 0.09
C LEU A 76 -16.70 9.56 0.55
N TYR A 77 -15.80 8.97 -0.24
CA TYR A 77 -14.41 8.79 0.12
C TYR A 77 -13.65 10.12 0.16
N GLU A 78 -13.80 10.94 -0.89
CA GLU A 78 -13.06 12.19 -1.06
C GLU A 78 -13.78 13.38 -0.44
N GLU A 79 -15.05 13.61 -0.81
CA GLU A 79 -15.77 14.84 -0.49
C GLU A 79 -16.36 14.83 0.91
N LYS A 80 -16.85 13.65 1.36
CA LYS A 80 -17.45 13.48 2.69
C LYS A 80 -16.47 12.94 3.73
N GLY A 81 -15.18 12.82 3.37
CA GLY A 81 -14.08 12.60 4.31
C GLY A 81 -13.86 11.17 4.76
N ALA A 82 -14.48 10.15 4.16
CA ALA A 82 -14.23 8.75 4.50
C ALA A 82 -12.76 8.31 4.25
N LEU A 83 -12.01 9.08 3.48
CA LEU A 83 -10.57 8.96 3.33
C LEU A 83 -9.82 8.93 4.67
N PHE A 84 -10.34 9.67 5.65
CA PHE A 84 -9.75 9.79 7.00
C PHE A 84 -10.35 8.83 8.02
N ASP A 85 -11.28 7.96 7.63
CA ASP A 85 -11.72 6.84 8.46
C ASP A 85 -10.69 5.71 8.42
N CYS A 86 -9.49 6.03 8.83
CA CYS A 86 -8.34 5.15 8.88
C CYS A 86 -7.45 5.54 10.07
N SER A 87 -6.59 4.63 10.49
CA SER A 87 -5.62 4.87 11.55
C SER A 87 -4.30 4.17 11.23
N PRO A 88 -3.15 4.68 11.68
CA PRO A 88 -1.91 3.92 11.55
C PRO A 88 -1.97 2.65 12.40
N TYR A 89 -1.38 1.56 11.93
CA TYR A 89 -1.20 0.37 12.76
C TYR A 89 -0.37 0.71 14.00
N ALA A 90 -0.72 0.08 15.13
CA ALA A 90 -0.05 0.31 16.40
C ALA A 90 1.47 0.04 16.30
N GLY A 91 2.30 1.00 16.68
CA GLY A 91 3.76 0.92 16.63
C GLY A 91 4.40 1.35 15.31
N ILE A 92 3.64 1.58 14.22
CA ILE A 92 4.20 2.02 12.92
C ILE A 92 4.86 3.40 13.05
N GLY A 93 4.25 4.37 13.74
CA GLY A 93 4.85 5.69 13.94
C GLY A 93 6.19 5.62 14.67
N GLU A 94 6.30 4.75 15.69
CA GLU A 94 7.56 4.50 16.39
C GLU A 94 8.60 3.86 15.48
N LEU A 95 8.22 2.82 14.69
CA LEU A 95 9.10 2.18 13.73
C LEU A 95 9.66 3.19 12.71
N LEU A 96 8.81 4.04 12.13
CA LEU A 96 9.23 5.08 11.17
C LEU A 96 10.21 6.07 11.81
N SER A 97 9.94 6.49 13.05
CA SER A 97 10.82 7.38 13.81
C SER A 97 12.18 6.76 14.05
N LEU A 98 12.22 5.51 14.52
CA LEU A 98 13.48 4.78 14.75
C LEU A 98 14.26 4.56 13.45
N ALA A 99 13.59 4.17 12.37
CA ALA A 99 14.25 4.00 11.08
C ALA A 99 14.86 5.31 10.56
N LYS A 100 14.13 6.42 10.67
CA LYS A 100 14.63 7.74 10.28
C LYS A 100 15.84 8.16 11.13
N ALA A 101 15.76 7.95 12.46
CA ALA A 101 16.88 8.25 13.39
C ALA A 101 18.12 7.39 13.12
N ALA A 102 17.93 6.15 12.66
CA ALA A 102 19.01 5.24 12.26
C ALA A 102 19.56 5.54 10.86
N GLY A 103 19.06 6.57 10.16
CA GLY A 103 19.56 7.02 8.85
C GLY A 103 19.03 6.24 7.66
N TYR A 104 17.93 5.50 7.82
CA TYR A 104 17.28 4.83 6.70
C TYR A 104 16.63 5.85 5.74
N VAL A 105 16.64 5.54 4.46
CA VAL A 105 15.86 6.22 3.44
C VAL A 105 14.46 5.59 3.45
N LEU A 106 13.43 6.40 3.64
CA LEU A 106 12.04 5.91 3.74
C LEU A 106 11.21 6.43 2.56
N ALA A 107 10.46 5.54 1.94
CA ALA A 107 9.53 5.92 0.89
C ALA A 107 8.18 5.21 1.04
N VAL A 108 7.10 5.88 0.61
CA VAL A 108 5.81 5.24 0.38
C VAL A 108 5.70 4.86 -1.09
N SER A 109 5.23 3.64 -1.37
CA SER A 109 5.04 3.09 -2.71
C SER A 109 3.69 2.38 -2.76
N SER A 110 2.60 3.11 -2.99
CA SER A 110 1.22 2.60 -2.85
C SER A 110 0.44 2.61 -4.16
N SER A 111 -0.38 1.58 -4.37
CA SER A 111 -1.32 1.51 -5.51
C SER A 111 -2.48 2.51 -5.39
N LYS A 112 -2.68 3.12 -4.22
CA LYS A 112 -3.64 4.20 -4.02
C LYS A 112 -3.22 5.46 -4.81
N PRO A 113 -4.17 6.26 -5.37
CA PRO A 113 -3.85 7.53 -6.02
C PRO A 113 -3.00 8.45 -5.13
N GLU A 114 -1.91 8.99 -5.69
CA GLU A 114 -0.90 9.74 -4.94
C GLU A 114 -1.46 10.93 -4.11
N PRO A 115 -2.46 11.72 -4.58
CA PRO A 115 -3.05 12.77 -3.75
C PRO A 115 -3.66 12.23 -2.45
N PHE A 116 -4.24 11.03 -2.46
CA PHE A 116 -4.82 10.41 -1.26
C PHE A 116 -3.75 9.88 -0.32
N VAL A 117 -2.70 9.27 -0.88
CA VAL A 117 -1.53 8.81 -0.10
C VAL A 117 -0.97 9.99 0.69
N LYS A 118 -0.71 11.12 0.04
CA LYS A 118 -0.16 12.32 0.68
C LYS A 118 -1.06 12.85 1.80
N ARG A 119 -2.37 12.94 1.56
CA ARG A 119 -3.34 13.42 2.56
C ARG A 119 -3.43 12.50 3.78
N ILE A 120 -3.38 11.19 3.60
CA ILE A 120 -3.40 10.22 4.72
C ILE A 120 -2.10 10.32 5.52
N ILE A 121 -0.94 10.33 4.87
CA ILE A 121 0.37 10.45 5.53
C ILE A 121 0.48 11.78 6.29
N GLU A 122 -0.02 12.87 5.72
CA GLU A 122 -0.10 14.18 6.38
C GLU A 122 -1.03 14.15 7.60
N ASN A 123 -2.22 13.54 7.47
CA ASN A 123 -3.17 13.40 8.58
C ASN A 123 -2.60 12.59 9.75
N PHE A 124 -1.72 11.63 9.49
CA PHE A 124 -1.01 10.88 10.53
C PHE A 124 0.19 11.64 11.12
N GLY A 125 0.58 12.78 10.56
CA GLY A 125 1.77 13.53 10.95
C GLY A 125 3.09 12.87 10.54
N PHE A 126 3.07 11.99 9.53
CA PHE A 126 4.21 11.16 9.14
C PHE A 126 5.00 11.72 7.96
N THR A 127 4.61 12.85 7.38
CA THR A 127 5.23 13.43 6.16
C THR A 127 6.76 13.61 6.31
N SER A 128 7.23 14.04 7.48
CA SER A 128 8.65 14.31 7.72
C SER A 128 9.53 13.05 7.78
N TYR A 129 8.95 11.86 7.92
CA TYR A 129 9.71 10.61 7.91
C TYR A 129 10.13 10.20 6.49
N PHE A 130 9.33 10.53 5.47
CA PHE A 130 9.50 10.01 4.13
C PHE A 130 10.30 10.95 3.22
N ASP A 131 11.28 10.38 2.54
CA ASP A 131 12.05 11.05 1.49
C ASP A 131 11.23 11.15 0.19
N VAL A 132 10.40 10.13 -0.09
CA VAL A 132 9.47 10.09 -1.23
C VAL A 132 8.12 9.55 -0.78
N ILE A 133 7.04 10.18 -1.23
CA ILE A 133 5.67 9.67 -1.11
C ILE A 133 5.12 9.50 -2.53
N CYS A 134 5.02 8.25 -2.98
CA CYS A 134 4.60 7.87 -4.33
C CYS A 134 3.32 7.05 -4.28
N GLY A 135 2.38 7.42 -5.11
CA GLY A 135 1.15 6.69 -5.37
C GLY A 135 0.94 6.48 -6.87
N SER A 136 -0.18 5.83 -7.23
CA SER A 136 -0.57 5.69 -8.62
C SER A 136 -0.95 7.04 -9.23
N ASP A 137 -0.71 7.17 -10.54
CA ASP A 137 -1.33 8.25 -11.31
C ASP A 137 -2.82 7.92 -11.49
N PRO A 138 -3.74 8.87 -11.30
CA PRO A 138 -5.16 8.66 -11.58
C PRO A 138 -5.45 8.18 -13.02
N ASN A 139 -4.54 8.43 -13.96
CA ASN A 139 -4.65 7.99 -15.35
C ASN A 139 -4.01 6.62 -15.61
N ASP A 140 -3.28 6.03 -14.67
CA ASP A 140 -2.65 4.71 -14.83
C ASP A 140 -3.65 3.57 -15.04
N GLU A 141 -4.89 3.71 -14.58
CA GLU A 141 -5.99 2.77 -14.82
C GLU A 141 -6.34 2.63 -16.32
N LEU A 142 -5.97 3.62 -17.14
CA LEU A 142 -6.19 3.62 -18.60
C LEU A 142 -5.09 2.88 -19.37
N ASN A 143 -3.99 2.51 -18.73
CA ASN A 143 -2.82 1.92 -19.37
C ASN A 143 -2.93 0.38 -19.48
N GLN A 144 -3.88 -0.10 -20.27
CA GLN A 144 -4.18 -1.54 -20.46
C GLN A 144 -3.06 -2.33 -21.17
N ASN A 145 -2.03 -1.66 -21.72
CA ASN A 145 -0.94 -2.29 -22.48
C ASN A 145 0.37 -2.43 -21.71
N ALA A 146 0.38 -2.20 -20.39
CA ALA A 146 1.60 -2.30 -19.59
C ALA A 146 2.02 -3.77 -19.39
N THR A 147 3.28 -4.07 -19.65
CA THR A 147 3.88 -5.40 -19.43
C THR A 147 4.14 -5.72 -17.96
N MET A 148 4.27 -4.69 -17.11
CA MET A 148 4.46 -4.81 -15.67
C MET A 148 3.15 -4.57 -14.92
N SER A 149 3.00 -5.19 -13.75
CA SER A 149 1.89 -4.93 -12.83
C SER A 149 1.86 -3.47 -12.40
N GLN A 150 0.69 -2.96 -11.96
CA GLN A 150 0.58 -1.59 -11.45
C GLN A 150 1.56 -1.36 -10.28
N LYS A 151 1.63 -2.31 -9.33
CA LYS A 151 2.52 -2.21 -8.16
C LYS A 151 3.99 -2.15 -8.58
N ALA A 152 4.40 -2.99 -9.54
CA ALA A 152 5.77 -2.98 -10.05
C ALA A 152 6.15 -1.63 -10.67
N ARG A 153 5.24 -1.01 -11.45
CA ARG A 153 5.48 0.33 -12.02
C ARG A 153 5.63 1.41 -10.96
N ILE A 154 4.83 1.35 -9.89
CA ILE A 154 4.90 2.30 -8.79
C ILE A 154 6.22 2.16 -8.02
N ILE A 155 6.67 0.92 -7.75
CA ILE A 155 7.97 0.66 -7.13
C ILE A 155 9.09 1.23 -8.00
N ALA A 156 9.09 0.96 -9.30
CA ALA A 156 10.07 1.52 -10.24
C ALA A 156 10.08 3.06 -10.23
N LYS A 157 8.89 3.69 -10.23
CA LYS A 157 8.74 5.16 -10.11
C LYS A 157 9.30 5.67 -8.78
N THR A 158 9.02 5.00 -7.67
CA THR A 158 9.53 5.37 -6.35
C THR A 158 11.06 5.35 -6.32
N LEU A 159 11.67 4.29 -6.86
CA LEU A 159 13.14 4.18 -6.97
C LEU A 159 13.73 5.29 -7.87
N SER A 160 13.05 5.66 -8.97
CA SER A 160 13.48 6.77 -9.83
C SER A 160 13.46 8.10 -9.08
N LEU A 161 12.38 8.39 -8.36
CA LEU A 161 12.26 9.61 -7.55
C LEU A 161 13.33 9.69 -6.45
N LEU A 162 13.69 8.57 -5.84
CA LEU A 162 14.80 8.51 -4.87
C LEU A 162 16.14 8.83 -5.53
N ARG A 163 16.42 8.30 -6.75
CA ARG A 163 17.62 8.64 -7.53
C ARG A 163 17.67 10.13 -7.89
N GLU A 164 16.55 10.70 -8.33
CA GLU A 164 16.43 12.13 -8.64
C GLU A 164 16.72 13.03 -7.43
N LYS A 165 16.44 12.54 -6.22
CA LYS A 165 16.77 13.19 -4.96
C LYS A 165 18.24 12.96 -4.51
N GLY A 166 19.04 12.25 -5.29
CA GLY A 166 20.46 12.07 -5.06
C GLY A 166 20.83 10.82 -4.25
N HIS A 167 19.88 9.89 -4.02
CA HIS A 167 20.23 8.62 -3.37
C HIS A 167 21.01 7.71 -4.33
N ASP A 168 22.02 7.01 -3.79
CA ASP A 168 22.92 6.18 -4.58
C ASP A 168 22.20 5.01 -5.26
N THR A 169 22.31 4.95 -6.60
CA THR A 169 21.64 3.93 -7.43
C THR A 169 22.10 2.51 -7.08
N ALA A 170 23.39 2.31 -6.79
CA ALA A 170 23.91 0.98 -6.49
C ALA A 170 23.43 0.48 -5.11
N ARG A 171 23.31 1.40 -4.14
CA ARG A 171 22.72 1.08 -2.83
C ARG A 171 21.24 0.78 -2.95
N LEU A 172 20.47 1.60 -3.65
CA LEU A 172 19.04 1.34 -3.89
C LEU A 172 18.80 -0.04 -4.51
N ALA A 173 19.64 -0.46 -5.46
CA ALA A 173 19.51 -1.76 -6.10
C ALA A 173 19.86 -2.96 -5.20
N LYS A 174 20.63 -2.77 -4.15
CA LYS A 174 21.14 -3.86 -3.30
C LYS A 174 20.58 -3.85 -1.87
N GLU A 175 20.22 -2.68 -1.38
CA GLU A 175 19.89 -2.45 0.03
C GLU A 175 18.47 -1.92 0.22
N ALA A 176 17.66 -1.88 -0.85
CA ALA A 176 16.24 -1.55 -0.74
C ALA A 176 15.40 -2.81 -0.48
N VAL A 177 14.32 -2.65 0.27
CA VAL A 177 13.34 -3.69 0.54
C VAL A 177 11.94 -3.11 0.45
N MET A 178 11.00 -3.86 -0.16
CA MET A 178 9.57 -3.55 -0.11
C MET A 178 8.95 -4.12 1.16
N ILE A 179 8.07 -3.36 1.79
CA ILE A 179 7.27 -3.76 2.93
C ILE A 179 5.81 -3.59 2.53
N GLY A 180 5.05 -4.68 2.48
CA GLY A 180 3.67 -4.68 2.03
C GLY A 180 2.89 -5.86 2.58
N ASP A 181 1.58 -5.86 2.44
CA ASP A 181 0.70 -6.84 3.07
C ASP A 181 -0.03 -7.77 2.10
N THR A 182 0.21 -7.62 0.79
CA THR A 182 -0.45 -8.44 -0.24
C THR A 182 0.53 -9.11 -1.19
N GLY A 183 0.06 -10.16 -1.91
CA GLY A 183 0.83 -10.79 -2.98
C GLY A 183 1.24 -9.81 -4.09
N TYR A 184 0.47 -8.73 -4.32
CA TYR A 184 0.83 -7.69 -5.28
C TYR A 184 2.12 -6.95 -4.89
N ASP A 185 2.37 -6.77 -3.58
CA ASP A 185 3.60 -6.14 -3.06
C ASP A 185 4.79 -7.05 -3.29
N VAL A 186 4.62 -8.34 -3.00
CA VAL A 186 5.66 -9.36 -3.19
C VAL A 186 6.03 -9.45 -4.67
N ASP A 187 5.05 -9.67 -5.55
CA ASP A 187 5.27 -9.79 -7.00
C ASP A 187 5.88 -8.51 -7.58
N GLY A 188 5.34 -7.33 -7.17
CA GLY A 188 5.84 -6.04 -7.62
C GLY A 188 7.28 -5.74 -7.17
N ALA A 189 7.67 -6.19 -5.97
CA ALA A 189 9.05 -6.11 -5.50
C ALA A 189 9.97 -7.01 -6.34
N HIS A 190 9.61 -8.27 -6.54
CA HIS A 190 10.38 -9.24 -7.32
C HIS A 190 10.53 -8.82 -8.79
N ASP A 191 9.50 -8.25 -9.40
CA ASP A 191 9.57 -7.65 -10.75
C ASP A 191 10.62 -6.52 -10.84
N ASN A 192 10.93 -5.86 -9.73
CA ASN A 192 11.96 -4.84 -9.59
C ASN A 192 13.28 -5.36 -9.00
N HIS A 193 13.44 -6.68 -8.87
CA HIS A 193 14.61 -7.33 -8.26
C HIS A 193 14.87 -6.91 -6.82
N LEU A 194 13.83 -6.53 -6.08
CA LEU A 194 13.90 -6.22 -4.65
C LEU A 194 13.34 -7.37 -3.82
N PRO A 195 13.90 -7.61 -2.64
CA PRO A 195 13.24 -8.46 -1.65
C PRO A 195 11.97 -7.79 -1.10
N CYS A 196 11.05 -8.63 -0.60
CA CYS A 196 9.84 -8.18 0.09
C CYS A 196 9.75 -8.80 1.49
N ILE A 197 9.68 -7.94 2.51
CA ILE A 197 9.23 -8.31 3.85
C ILE A 197 7.71 -8.12 3.88
N ALA A 198 6.97 -9.20 3.81
CA ALA A 198 5.52 -9.14 3.87
C ALA A 198 5.03 -8.99 5.31
N VAL A 199 3.92 -8.28 5.51
CA VAL A 199 3.28 -8.13 6.84
C VAL A 199 1.92 -8.81 6.83
N SER A 200 1.69 -9.74 7.77
CA SER A 200 0.44 -10.51 7.86
C SER A 200 -0.59 -9.92 8.84
N PHE A 201 -0.29 -8.77 9.42
CA PHE A 201 -1.27 -8.00 10.19
C PHE A 201 -2.17 -7.11 9.33
N GLY A 202 -1.90 -7.04 8.01
CA GLY A 202 -2.69 -6.33 7.02
C GLY A 202 -3.86 -7.17 6.47
N TYR A 203 -4.09 -7.11 5.17
CA TYR A 203 -5.24 -7.74 4.50
C TYR A 203 -4.93 -9.08 3.85
N GLY A 204 -3.68 -9.33 3.43
CA GLY A 204 -3.23 -10.61 2.90
C GLY A 204 -3.03 -11.67 3.98
N SER A 205 -3.36 -12.92 3.67
CA SER A 205 -3.10 -14.03 4.59
C SER A 205 -1.63 -14.47 4.54
N ARG A 206 -1.15 -15.03 5.65
CA ARG A 206 0.22 -15.57 5.72
C ARG A 206 0.47 -16.62 4.63
N GLU A 207 -0.53 -17.46 4.34
CA GLU A 207 -0.49 -18.50 3.32
C GLU A 207 -0.36 -17.90 1.91
N GLU A 208 -1.12 -16.84 1.62
CA GLU A 208 -1.03 -16.08 0.36
C GLU A 208 0.36 -15.46 0.19
N LEU A 209 0.84 -14.75 1.20
CA LEU A 209 2.14 -14.09 1.18
C LEU A 209 3.29 -15.10 0.97
N ALA A 210 3.22 -16.25 1.63
CA ALA A 210 4.19 -17.33 1.43
C ALA A 210 4.09 -17.95 0.03
N ALA A 211 2.88 -18.10 -0.53
CA ALA A 211 2.67 -18.64 -1.87
C ALA A 211 3.23 -17.72 -2.96
N HIS A 212 3.23 -16.39 -2.75
CA HIS A 212 3.88 -15.40 -3.61
C HIS A 212 5.41 -15.31 -3.39
N GLY A 213 5.95 -16.05 -2.42
CA GLY A 213 7.40 -16.15 -2.19
C GLY A 213 7.99 -14.97 -1.41
N ALA A 214 7.23 -14.37 -0.48
CA ALA A 214 7.77 -13.32 0.41
C ALA A 214 9.09 -13.76 1.05
N ASP A 215 10.13 -12.91 1.00
CA ASP A 215 11.47 -13.22 1.52
C ASP A 215 11.49 -13.34 3.06
N ALA A 216 10.60 -12.61 3.72
CA ALA A 216 10.30 -12.76 5.13
C ALA A 216 8.84 -12.35 5.41
N ILE A 217 8.26 -12.87 6.50
CA ILE A 217 6.91 -12.49 6.93
C ILE A 217 6.96 -12.03 8.39
N ALA A 218 6.44 -10.81 8.63
CA ALA A 218 6.28 -10.23 9.94
C ALA A 218 4.82 -10.26 10.37
N ASP A 219 4.49 -11.00 11.43
CA ASP A 219 3.11 -11.10 11.93
C ASP A 219 2.72 -9.91 12.84
N THR A 220 3.69 -9.11 13.22
CA THR A 220 3.50 -7.91 14.06
C THR A 220 4.48 -6.81 13.67
N VAL A 221 4.17 -5.56 14.01
CA VAL A 221 5.09 -4.43 13.85
C VAL A 221 6.40 -4.64 14.65
N GLY A 222 6.33 -5.29 15.82
CA GLY A 222 7.51 -5.68 16.59
C GLY A 222 8.42 -6.65 15.82
N LYS A 223 7.84 -7.68 15.16
CA LYS A 223 8.62 -8.60 14.32
C LYS A 223 9.20 -7.90 13.09
N LEU A 224 8.47 -6.94 12.51
CA LEU A 224 9.01 -6.13 11.41
C LEU A 224 10.23 -5.31 11.88
N ARG A 225 10.18 -4.70 13.06
CA ARG A 225 11.32 -3.98 13.67
C ARG A 225 12.54 -4.88 13.84
N GLU A 226 12.35 -6.09 14.35
CA GLU A 226 13.42 -7.11 14.51
C GLU A 226 14.07 -7.44 13.14
N LEU A 227 13.25 -7.72 12.12
CA LEU A 227 13.74 -8.05 10.78
C LEU A 227 14.51 -6.89 10.11
N LEU A 228 14.17 -5.65 10.46
CA LEU A 228 14.85 -4.44 9.97
C LEU A 228 16.07 -4.04 10.82
N GLY A 229 16.36 -4.76 11.91
CA GLY A 229 17.47 -4.43 12.82
C GLY A 229 17.25 -3.13 13.59
N LEU A 230 15.97 -2.75 13.83
CA LEU A 230 15.57 -1.52 14.54
C LEU A 230 15.23 -1.80 16.02
N GLU A 231 15.77 -2.83 16.60
CA GLU A 231 15.57 -3.10 18.01
C GLU A 231 16.22 -1.98 18.85
N THR A 232 15.50 -1.50 19.85
CA THR A 232 16.11 -0.68 20.89
C THR A 232 17.06 -1.56 21.67
N GLY A 233 18.35 -1.28 21.57
CA GLY A 233 19.33 -1.95 22.42
C GLY A 233 18.86 -1.88 23.87
N HIS A 234 18.69 -3.02 24.50
CA HIS A 234 18.59 -3.07 25.94
C HIS A 234 19.96 -2.64 26.48
N GLU A 235 20.09 -1.38 26.91
CA GLU A 235 21.10 -0.99 27.89
C GLU A 235 20.69 -1.47 29.28
#